data_2325a9100c3c2d6fae597794d6735281
#
_entry.id   2325a9100c3c2d6fae597794d6735281
#
_cell.length_a   1.000
_cell.length_b   1.000
_cell.length_c   1.000
_cell.angle_alpha   90.00
_cell.angle_beta   90.00
_cell.angle_gamma   90.00
#
_symmetry.space_group_name_H-M   'P 1'
#
loop_
_entity.id
_entity.type
_entity.pdbx_description
1 polymer ?
#
loop_
_entity_poly.entity_id
_entity_poly.type
_entity_poly.pdbx_seq_one_letter_code
_entity_poly.pdbx_strand_id
1 'polypeptide(L)'
;MNKIFALVFVFVSVSTIAAERPFGLVLHGGAGVIERTSLTPAREAEYRAKLTEARGAGYVVLERGGSALDAVVAVIVILEDSPLFNAGKGAVFTADGTCELDASIMDGRTQAAGAIAGVRHIKNPITLARAVMEKSEHVMLSGDGAEKFAKQQGFAYVPNEYFQTELRRKQLEEAKLREAGKKSTSRLDADHFDRVARYGTVGCVALDRSGNLAAGRRHDEQKIRSRGRRPDHRRGHLCKQRELRRERYGLG
;
A
#
# COMPACT_ATOMS: atom_id res chain seq x y z
N MET A 1 45.91 -30.90 62.78
CA MET A 1 45.70 -29.49 62.32
C MET A 1 45.26 -29.53 60.88
N ASN A 2 43.94 -29.53 60.63
CA ASN A 2 43.36 -29.55 59.28
C ASN A 2 43.19 -28.13 58.77
N LYS A 3 43.90 -27.75 57.72
CA LYS A 3 43.74 -26.45 57.03
C LYS A 3 42.66 -26.63 55.97
N ILE A 4 41.47 -26.03 56.18
CA ILE A 4 40.39 -25.92 55.23
C ILE A 4 40.72 -24.76 54.29
N PHE A 5 41.00 -25.07 52.99
CA PHE A 5 41.12 -24.07 51.94
C PHE A 5 39.71 -23.74 51.44
N ALA A 6 39.23 -22.55 51.74
CA ALA A 6 37.98 -22.03 51.17
C ALA A 6 38.27 -21.50 49.74
N LEU A 7 37.70 -22.15 48.73
CA LEU A 7 37.75 -21.71 47.33
C LEU A 7 36.65 -20.68 47.10
N VAL A 8 37.02 -19.41 46.96
CA VAL A 8 36.08 -18.32 46.62
C VAL A 8 35.89 -18.30 45.13
N PHE A 9 34.70 -18.73 44.67
CA PHE A 9 34.28 -18.55 43.28
C PHE A 9 33.78 -17.12 43.05
N VAL A 10 34.55 -16.32 42.34
CA VAL A 10 34.09 -14.99 41.86
C VAL A 10 33.31 -15.21 40.57
N PHE A 11 31.98 -15.06 40.64
CA PHE A 11 31.11 -15.01 39.46
C PHE A 11 31.27 -13.66 38.78
N VAL A 12 32.04 -13.58 37.70
CA VAL A 12 32.05 -12.42 36.82
C VAL A 12 30.83 -12.49 35.89
N SER A 13 29.79 -11.73 36.18
CA SER A 13 28.64 -11.58 35.28
C SER A 13 29.11 -10.77 34.06
N VAL A 14 29.35 -11.42 32.95
CA VAL A 14 29.57 -10.78 31.66
C VAL A 14 28.21 -10.35 31.15
N SER A 15 27.84 -9.07 31.34
CA SER A 15 26.69 -8.49 30.66
C SER A 15 27.01 -8.40 29.18
N THR A 16 26.50 -9.33 28.40
CA THR A 16 26.50 -9.24 26.94
C THR A 16 25.60 -8.06 26.55
N ILE A 17 26.19 -6.96 26.13
CA ILE A 17 25.46 -5.87 25.45
C ILE A 17 24.97 -6.49 24.14
N ALA A 18 23.70 -6.90 24.12
CA ALA A 18 23.07 -7.33 22.89
C ALA A 18 23.10 -6.16 21.91
N ALA A 19 23.82 -6.29 20.82
CA ALA A 19 23.84 -5.29 19.77
C ALA A 19 22.38 -5.03 19.32
N GLU A 20 21.95 -3.78 19.38
CA GLU A 20 20.61 -3.41 18.90
C GLU A 20 20.49 -3.81 17.43
N ARG A 21 19.50 -4.65 17.13
CA ARG A 21 19.23 -5.04 15.74
C ARG A 21 18.73 -3.83 14.97
N PRO A 22 19.21 -3.64 13.73
CA PRO A 22 18.75 -2.54 12.90
C PRO A 22 17.26 -2.68 12.59
N PHE A 23 16.57 -1.56 12.53
CA PHE A 23 15.20 -1.45 12.07
C PHE A 23 15.09 -0.28 11.09
N GLY A 24 14.05 -0.26 10.27
CA GLY A 24 13.86 0.83 9.33
C GLY A 24 12.62 0.65 8.47
N LEU A 25 12.31 1.69 7.71
CA LEU A 25 11.23 1.65 6.74
C LEU A 25 11.54 2.49 5.50
N VAL A 26 10.95 2.10 4.39
CA VAL A 26 10.94 2.85 3.14
C VAL A 26 9.49 3.00 2.69
N LEU A 27 9.13 4.20 2.23
CA LEU A 27 7.79 4.45 1.72
C LEU A 27 7.85 5.23 0.40
N HIS A 28 6.78 5.16 -0.38
CA HIS A 28 6.58 5.98 -1.57
C HIS A 28 5.15 6.51 -1.63
N GLY A 29 4.98 7.71 -2.16
CA GLY A 29 3.70 8.40 -2.30
C GLY A 29 3.08 8.33 -3.70
N GLY A 30 3.60 7.48 -4.58
CA GLY A 30 3.07 7.32 -5.93
C GLY A 30 4.04 6.62 -6.86
N ALA A 31 3.51 6.09 -7.98
CA ALA A 31 4.28 5.45 -9.04
C ALA A 31 4.21 6.23 -10.36
N GLY A 32 3.54 7.39 -10.39
CA GLY A 32 3.47 8.27 -11.55
C GLY A 32 4.69 9.18 -11.66
N VAL A 33 4.92 9.71 -12.85
CA VAL A 33 5.94 10.74 -13.07
C VAL A 33 5.33 12.08 -12.66
N ILE A 34 5.86 12.67 -11.59
CA ILE A 34 5.60 14.07 -11.25
C ILE A 34 6.76 14.86 -11.86
N GLU A 35 6.50 15.53 -12.99
CA GLU A 35 7.50 16.41 -13.58
C GLU A 35 7.77 17.58 -12.62
N ARG A 36 9.03 17.79 -12.25
CA ARG A 36 9.44 18.89 -11.37
C ARG A 36 8.96 20.26 -11.85
N THR A 37 8.85 20.42 -13.15
CA THR A 37 8.38 21.66 -13.80
C THR A 37 6.89 21.93 -13.58
N SER A 38 6.11 20.91 -13.25
CA SER A 38 4.66 21.03 -12.99
C SER A 38 4.32 21.19 -11.49
N LEU A 39 5.32 21.05 -10.60
CA LEU A 39 5.15 21.20 -9.16
C LEU A 39 5.53 22.60 -8.71
N THR A 40 4.58 23.32 -8.11
CA THR A 40 4.93 24.56 -7.38
C THR A 40 5.71 24.21 -6.12
N PRO A 41 6.64 25.10 -5.65
CA PRO A 41 7.36 24.88 -4.40
C PRO A 41 6.45 24.60 -3.20
N ALA A 42 5.32 25.29 -3.11
CA ALA A 42 4.31 25.07 -2.08
C ALA A 42 3.75 23.65 -2.13
N ARG A 43 3.38 23.16 -3.31
CA ARG A 43 2.85 21.81 -3.49
C ARG A 43 3.89 20.74 -3.19
N GLU A 44 5.15 20.95 -3.58
CA GLU A 44 6.23 20.05 -3.20
C GLU A 44 6.41 20.00 -1.68
N ALA A 45 6.35 21.13 -0.99
CA ALA A 45 6.44 21.19 0.46
C ALA A 45 5.30 20.41 1.15
N GLU A 46 4.06 20.50 0.66
CA GLU A 46 2.92 19.72 1.16
C GLU A 46 3.15 18.20 1.04
N TYR A 47 3.61 17.72 -0.12
CA TYR A 47 3.94 16.31 -0.33
C TYR A 47 5.04 15.84 0.63
N ARG A 48 6.12 16.62 0.73
CA ARG A 48 7.25 16.30 1.63
C ARG A 48 6.82 16.27 3.09
N ALA A 49 6.02 17.23 3.53
CA ALA A 49 5.51 17.28 4.90
C ALA A 49 4.68 16.03 5.22
N LYS A 50 3.74 15.65 4.32
CA LYS A 50 2.88 14.49 4.54
C LYS A 50 3.66 13.17 4.51
N LEU A 51 4.63 13.01 3.62
CA LEU A 51 5.51 11.83 3.59
C LEU A 51 6.39 11.76 4.85
N THR A 52 6.85 12.90 5.36
CA THR A 52 7.62 12.96 6.61
C THR A 52 6.78 12.59 7.81
N GLU A 53 5.53 13.06 7.88
CA GLU A 53 4.56 12.67 8.91
C GLU A 53 4.31 11.15 8.90
N ALA A 54 4.00 10.59 7.74
CA ALA A 54 3.76 9.15 7.58
C ALA A 54 4.99 8.32 7.98
N ARG A 55 6.20 8.73 7.51
CA ARG A 55 7.45 8.09 7.90
C ARG A 55 7.67 8.14 9.41
N GLY A 56 7.43 9.30 10.03
CA GLY A 56 7.59 9.50 11.47
C GLY A 56 6.69 8.56 12.28
N ALA A 57 5.42 8.41 11.88
CA ALA A 57 4.49 7.50 12.55
C ALA A 57 4.97 6.04 12.50
N GLY A 58 5.37 5.55 11.34
CA GLY A 58 5.92 4.19 11.22
C GLY A 58 7.23 4.00 11.96
N TYR A 59 8.11 5.02 11.94
CA TYR A 59 9.38 4.99 12.66
C TYR A 59 9.17 4.86 14.18
N VAL A 60 8.24 5.63 14.75
CA VAL A 60 7.92 5.57 16.19
C VAL A 60 7.41 4.18 16.60
N VAL A 61 6.64 3.50 15.73
CA VAL A 61 6.20 2.12 16.00
C VAL A 61 7.42 1.20 16.11
N LEU A 62 8.34 1.25 15.16
CA LEU A 62 9.54 0.40 15.15
C LEU A 62 10.51 0.73 16.28
N GLU A 63 10.69 2.01 16.59
CA GLU A 63 11.56 2.50 17.66
C GLU A 63 11.11 1.95 19.03
N ARG A 64 9.80 1.89 19.26
CA ARG A 64 9.19 1.32 20.47
C ARG A 64 9.14 -0.22 20.48
N GLY A 65 9.73 -0.89 19.50
CA GLY A 65 9.74 -2.34 19.40
C GLY A 65 8.46 -2.96 18.81
N GLY A 66 7.60 -2.13 18.19
CA GLY A 66 6.41 -2.61 17.49
C GLY A 66 6.76 -3.40 16.22
N SER A 67 5.77 -4.11 15.69
CA SER A 67 5.96 -4.98 14.53
C SER A 67 6.11 -4.19 13.23
N ALA A 68 6.78 -4.80 12.24
CA ALA A 68 6.86 -4.26 10.89
C ALA A 68 5.48 -4.08 10.24
N LEU A 69 4.53 -4.99 10.52
CA LEU A 69 3.13 -4.88 10.08
C LEU A 69 2.44 -3.62 10.62
N ASP A 70 2.60 -3.35 11.92
CA ASP A 70 2.00 -2.17 12.55
C ASP A 70 2.59 -0.89 11.99
N ALA A 71 3.91 -0.86 11.74
CA ALA A 71 4.57 0.28 11.13
C ALA A 71 4.07 0.54 9.70
N VAL A 72 3.92 -0.51 8.88
CA VAL A 72 3.36 -0.41 7.52
C VAL A 72 1.95 0.14 7.54
N VAL A 73 1.09 -0.37 8.42
CA VAL A 73 -0.30 0.10 8.54
C VAL A 73 -0.33 1.57 8.97
N ALA A 74 0.47 1.95 9.98
CA ALA A 74 0.51 3.33 10.47
C ALA A 74 0.91 4.33 9.37
N VAL A 75 1.90 3.95 8.53
CA VAL A 75 2.32 4.76 7.38
C VAL A 75 1.20 4.90 6.35
N ILE A 76 0.62 3.77 5.92
CA ILE A 76 -0.33 3.78 4.81
C ILE A 76 -1.64 4.46 5.19
N VAL A 77 -2.13 4.31 6.42
CA VAL A 77 -3.33 5.00 6.91
C VAL A 77 -3.20 6.52 6.78
N ILE A 78 -2.04 7.09 7.13
CA ILE A 78 -1.80 8.55 6.98
C ILE A 78 -1.83 8.97 5.51
N LEU A 79 -1.29 8.14 4.61
CA LEU A 79 -1.31 8.42 3.18
C LEU A 79 -2.71 8.24 2.57
N GLU A 80 -3.50 7.27 3.06
CA GLU A 80 -4.90 7.06 2.66
C GLU A 80 -5.84 8.19 3.12
N ASP A 81 -5.57 8.79 4.27
CA ASP A 81 -6.36 9.90 4.80
C ASP A 81 -5.99 11.25 4.15
N SER A 82 -4.95 11.29 3.32
CA SER A 82 -4.47 12.51 2.66
C SER A 82 -5.03 12.67 1.24
N PRO A 83 -5.58 13.84 0.88
CA PRO A 83 -6.06 14.11 -0.48
C PRO A 83 -4.93 14.29 -1.50
N LEU A 84 -3.66 14.26 -1.07
CA LEU A 84 -2.50 14.49 -1.91
C LEU A 84 -2.17 13.30 -2.80
N PHE A 85 -2.48 12.08 -2.34
CA PHE A 85 -2.10 10.85 -3.00
C PHE A 85 -3.27 10.20 -3.72
N ASN A 86 -2.96 9.37 -4.70
CA ASN A 86 -3.98 8.48 -5.28
C ASN A 86 -4.15 7.26 -4.37
N ALA A 87 -4.73 7.51 -3.20
CA ALA A 87 -4.94 6.50 -2.16
C ALA A 87 -6.02 7.01 -1.20
N GLY A 88 -7.07 6.21 -0.88
CA GLY A 88 -8.14 6.62 0.02
C GLY A 88 -8.80 7.92 -0.40
N LYS A 89 -8.66 8.93 0.45
CA LYS A 89 -9.07 10.29 0.14
C LYS A 89 -8.15 10.84 -0.96
N GLY A 90 -8.67 11.05 -2.15
CA GLY A 90 -7.90 11.47 -3.33
C GLY A 90 -7.67 10.33 -4.33
N ALA A 91 -8.36 9.19 -4.15
CA ALA A 91 -8.42 8.13 -5.15
C ALA A 91 -8.96 8.65 -6.49
N VAL A 92 -8.47 8.07 -7.57
CA VAL A 92 -9.00 8.35 -8.91
C VAL A 92 -10.40 7.78 -9.06
N PHE A 93 -11.19 8.42 -9.91
CA PHE A 93 -12.51 7.94 -10.25
C PHE A 93 -12.47 6.79 -11.27
N THR A 94 -13.42 5.88 -11.15
CA THR A 94 -13.82 4.99 -12.25
C THR A 94 -14.53 5.81 -13.35
N ALA A 95 -14.72 5.21 -14.51
CA ALA A 95 -15.48 5.83 -15.60
C ALA A 95 -16.94 6.20 -15.19
N ASP A 96 -17.50 5.44 -14.25
CA ASP A 96 -18.86 5.64 -13.73
C ASP A 96 -18.93 6.76 -12.66
N GLY A 97 -17.79 7.37 -12.29
CA GLY A 97 -17.73 8.48 -11.35
C GLY A 97 -17.75 8.07 -9.88
N THR A 98 -17.37 6.83 -9.56
CA THR A 98 -17.16 6.33 -8.21
C THR A 98 -15.69 6.10 -7.93
N CYS A 99 -15.28 6.06 -6.67
CA CYS A 99 -13.95 5.61 -6.26
C CYS A 99 -14.00 4.13 -5.87
N GLU A 100 -13.14 3.32 -6.45
CA GLU A 100 -12.92 1.91 -6.09
C GLU A 100 -11.50 1.76 -5.54
N LEU A 101 -11.36 1.04 -4.44
CA LEU A 101 -10.16 1.03 -3.64
C LEU A 101 -9.62 -0.39 -3.49
N ASP A 102 -8.32 -0.54 -3.72
CA ASP A 102 -7.61 -1.81 -3.58
C ASP A 102 -6.49 -1.66 -2.54
N ALA A 103 -6.20 -2.70 -1.77
CA ALA A 103 -5.06 -2.74 -0.86
C ALA A 103 -4.51 -4.15 -0.73
N SER A 104 -3.23 -4.26 -0.40
CA SER A 104 -2.60 -5.53 -0.04
C SER A 104 -1.54 -5.34 1.03
N ILE A 105 -1.36 -6.36 1.87
CA ILE A 105 -0.34 -6.41 2.91
C ILE A 105 0.22 -7.82 3.01
N MET A 106 1.49 -7.93 3.40
CA MET A 106 2.16 -9.21 3.58
C MET A 106 3.08 -9.17 4.80
N ASP A 107 3.04 -10.22 5.60
CA ASP A 107 3.99 -10.52 6.66
C ASP A 107 5.14 -11.38 6.09
N GLY A 108 6.35 -10.86 6.09
CA GLY A 108 7.51 -11.59 5.56
C GLY A 108 7.96 -12.74 6.46
N ARG A 109 7.59 -12.73 7.74
CA ARG A 109 7.93 -13.79 8.69
C ARG A 109 7.13 -15.07 8.42
N THR A 110 5.82 -14.92 8.26
CA THR A 110 4.89 -16.05 8.06
C THR A 110 4.56 -16.29 6.60
N GLN A 111 4.92 -15.34 5.72
CA GLN A 111 4.52 -15.27 4.32
C GLN A 111 2.99 -15.18 4.13
N ALA A 112 2.24 -14.91 5.20
CA ALA A 112 0.82 -14.63 5.11
C ALA A 112 0.59 -13.31 4.37
N ALA A 113 -0.44 -13.29 3.55
CA ALA A 113 -0.83 -12.11 2.79
C ALA A 113 -2.33 -11.90 2.84
N GLY A 114 -2.75 -10.64 2.77
CA GLY A 114 -4.14 -10.26 2.64
C GLY A 114 -4.31 -9.16 1.61
N ALA A 115 -5.36 -9.25 0.82
CA ALA A 115 -5.67 -8.26 -0.20
C ALA A 115 -7.18 -8.01 -0.29
N ILE A 116 -7.51 -6.80 -0.70
CA ILE A 116 -8.87 -6.44 -1.07
C ILE A 116 -8.86 -5.68 -2.39
N ALA A 117 -9.92 -5.79 -3.17
CA ALA A 117 -10.10 -5.04 -4.41
C ALA A 117 -11.52 -4.55 -4.60
N GLY A 118 -11.67 -3.34 -5.18
CA GLY A 118 -12.95 -2.78 -5.58
C GLY A 118 -13.88 -2.43 -4.44
N VAL A 119 -13.37 -2.14 -3.24
CA VAL A 119 -14.19 -1.65 -2.13
C VAL A 119 -14.47 -0.15 -2.29
N ARG A 120 -15.65 0.32 -1.82
CA ARG A 120 -16.16 1.66 -2.08
C ARG A 120 -16.47 2.47 -0.82
N HIS A 121 -16.50 1.81 0.34
CA HIS A 121 -17.00 2.42 1.58
C HIS A 121 -16.05 2.24 2.78
N ILE A 122 -14.88 1.65 2.58
CA ILE A 122 -13.92 1.39 3.66
C ILE A 122 -12.89 2.52 3.72
N LYS A 123 -12.91 3.28 4.81
CA LYS A 123 -12.07 4.47 4.99
C LYS A 123 -10.59 4.18 4.75
N ASN A 124 -10.08 3.13 5.40
CA ASN A 124 -8.68 2.71 5.32
C ASN A 124 -8.57 1.27 4.80
N PRO A 125 -8.53 1.08 3.49
CA PRO A 125 -8.43 -0.24 2.84
C PRO A 125 -7.30 -1.11 3.33
N ILE A 126 -6.14 -0.55 3.70
CA ILE A 126 -5.00 -1.32 4.22
C ILE A 126 -5.34 -2.08 5.51
N THR A 127 -6.19 -1.51 6.36
CA THR A 127 -6.62 -2.17 7.60
C THR A 127 -7.54 -3.35 7.32
N LEU A 128 -8.39 -3.24 6.28
CA LEU A 128 -9.22 -4.36 5.83
C LEU A 128 -8.38 -5.45 5.17
N ALA A 129 -7.38 -5.10 4.35
CA ALA A 129 -6.45 -6.08 3.78
C ALA A 129 -5.73 -6.87 4.88
N ARG A 130 -5.32 -6.19 5.96
CA ARG A 130 -4.75 -6.85 7.14
C ARG A 130 -5.76 -7.78 7.82
N ALA A 131 -7.01 -7.36 7.98
CA ALA A 131 -8.05 -8.20 8.56
C ALA A 131 -8.33 -9.45 7.70
N VAL A 132 -8.26 -9.34 6.37
CA VAL A 132 -8.34 -10.50 5.47
C VAL A 132 -7.19 -11.46 5.74
N MET A 133 -5.96 -10.98 5.87
CA MET A 133 -4.79 -11.81 6.18
C MET A 133 -4.91 -12.53 7.53
N GLU A 134 -5.41 -11.83 8.56
CA GLU A 134 -5.39 -12.31 9.95
C GLU A 134 -6.64 -13.12 10.34
N LYS A 135 -7.79 -12.89 9.66
CA LYS A 135 -9.09 -13.35 10.12
C LYS A 135 -9.93 -14.06 9.05
N SER A 136 -9.36 -14.33 7.87
CA SER A 136 -10.07 -15.07 6.83
C SER A 136 -9.23 -16.23 6.30
N GLU A 137 -9.89 -17.22 5.70
CA GLU A 137 -9.24 -18.33 5.00
C GLU A 137 -8.75 -17.94 3.60
N HIS A 138 -9.11 -16.72 3.15
CA HIS A 138 -8.81 -16.23 1.82
C HIS A 138 -7.62 -15.25 1.85
N VAL A 139 -6.80 -15.31 0.82
CA VAL A 139 -5.74 -14.32 0.61
C VAL A 139 -6.29 -13.02 0.04
N MET A 140 -7.45 -13.07 -0.65
CA MET A 140 -8.02 -11.89 -1.30
C MET A 140 -9.54 -11.94 -1.30
N LEU A 141 -10.16 -10.81 -0.98
CA LEU A 141 -11.60 -10.56 -1.14
C LEU A 141 -11.82 -9.37 -2.08
N SER A 142 -12.99 -9.30 -2.74
CA SER A 142 -13.28 -8.22 -3.68
C SER A 142 -14.73 -7.75 -3.63
N GLY A 143 -14.95 -6.46 -4.00
CA GLY A 143 -16.27 -5.85 -4.15
C GLY A 143 -17.19 -6.06 -2.96
N ASP A 144 -18.44 -6.40 -3.21
CA ASP A 144 -19.46 -6.58 -2.17
C ASP A 144 -19.09 -7.68 -1.17
N GLY A 145 -18.34 -8.71 -1.60
CA GLY A 145 -17.85 -9.77 -0.71
C GLY A 145 -16.87 -9.23 0.33
N ALA A 146 -15.93 -8.38 -0.10
CA ALA A 146 -15.00 -7.73 0.81
C ALA A 146 -15.71 -6.75 1.77
N GLU A 147 -16.69 -6.01 1.29
CA GLU A 147 -17.47 -5.09 2.14
C GLU A 147 -18.36 -5.84 3.13
N LYS A 148 -18.95 -6.97 2.73
CA LYS A 148 -19.69 -7.84 3.66
C LYS A 148 -18.78 -8.36 4.77
N PHE A 149 -17.59 -8.81 4.44
CA PHE A 149 -16.57 -9.22 5.42
C PHE A 149 -16.19 -8.06 6.33
N ALA A 150 -15.95 -6.86 5.79
CA ALA A 150 -15.65 -5.66 6.56
C ALA A 150 -16.75 -5.37 7.60
N LYS A 151 -18.02 -5.44 7.20
CA LYS A 151 -19.16 -5.26 8.09
C LYS A 151 -19.19 -6.30 9.22
N GLN A 152 -18.90 -7.57 8.90
CA GLN A 152 -18.82 -8.65 9.90
C GLN A 152 -17.67 -8.44 10.89
N GLN A 153 -16.58 -7.79 10.45
CA GLN A 153 -15.43 -7.44 11.29
C GLN A 153 -15.60 -6.11 12.03
N GLY A 154 -16.75 -5.43 11.91
CA GLY A 154 -17.04 -4.19 12.61
C GLY A 154 -16.41 -2.93 12.01
N PHE A 155 -16.01 -2.97 10.75
CA PHE A 155 -15.49 -1.78 10.05
C PHE A 155 -16.60 -0.76 9.84
N ALA A 156 -16.30 0.50 10.16
CA ALA A 156 -17.20 1.60 9.86
C ALA A 156 -17.20 1.93 8.36
N TYR A 157 -18.38 2.16 7.81
CA TYR A 157 -18.57 2.60 6.44
C TYR A 157 -18.54 4.12 6.34
N VAL A 158 -17.90 4.61 5.29
CA VAL A 158 -17.96 6.01 4.88
C VAL A 158 -18.66 6.12 3.50
N PRO A 159 -19.34 7.22 3.21
CA PRO A 159 -19.91 7.43 1.88
C PRO A 159 -18.80 7.55 0.83
N ASN A 160 -19.06 7.15 -0.42
CA ASN A 160 -18.06 7.17 -1.48
C ASN A 160 -17.49 8.58 -1.75
N GLU A 161 -18.27 9.60 -1.49
CA GLU A 161 -17.90 11.01 -1.59
C GLU A 161 -16.73 11.39 -0.67
N TYR A 162 -16.51 10.64 0.42
CA TYR A 162 -15.36 10.84 1.31
C TYR A 162 -14.02 10.76 0.57
N PHE A 163 -13.91 9.91 -0.45
CA PHE A 163 -12.69 9.70 -1.22
C PHE A 163 -12.48 10.72 -2.33
N GLN A 164 -13.53 11.42 -2.70
CA GLN A 164 -13.57 12.31 -3.85
C GLN A 164 -12.87 13.63 -3.55
N THR A 165 -12.11 14.13 -4.52
CA THR A 165 -11.54 15.48 -4.49
C THR A 165 -11.87 16.24 -5.77
N GLU A 166 -11.92 17.57 -5.67
CA GLU A 166 -12.19 18.42 -6.82
C GLU A 166 -11.14 18.25 -7.94
N LEU A 167 -9.88 18.06 -7.55
CA LEU A 167 -8.81 17.78 -8.50
C LEU A 167 -9.09 16.50 -9.31
N ARG A 168 -9.50 15.42 -8.63
CA ARG A 168 -9.81 14.14 -9.31
C ARG A 168 -11.06 14.23 -10.15
N ARG A 169 -12.05 15.01 -9.73
CA ARG A 169 -13.25 15.25 -10.51
C ARG A 169 -12.92 15.95 -11.85
N LYS A 170 -12.12 17.01 -11.81
CA LYS A 170 -11.64 17.69 -13.03
C LYS A 170 -10.88 16.75 -13.94
N GLN A 171 -9.99 15.90 -13.39
CA GLN A 171 -9.27 14.91 -14.17
C GLN A 171 -10.18 13.89 -14.86
N LEU A 172 -11.25 13.44 -14.20
CA LEU A 172 -12.26 12.57 -14.82
C LEU A 172 -12.99 13.27 -15.97
N GLU A 173 -13.42 14.52 -15.77
CA GLU A 173 -14.11 15.31 -16.81
C GLU A 173 -13.21 15.52 -18.03
N GLU A 174 -11.96 15.90 -17.82
CA GLU A 174 -10.97 16.04 -18.90
C GLU A 174 -10.75 14.71 -19.62
N ALA A 175 -10.66 13.58 -18.91
CA ALA A 175 -10.51 12.27 -19.51
C ALA A 175 -11.72 11.90 -20.38
N LYS A 176 -12.94 12.16 -19.90
CA LYS A 176 -14.18 11.95 -20.67
C LYS A 176 -14.25 12.82 -21.94
N LEU A 177 -13.88 14.10 -21.82
CA LEU A 177 -13.83 15.01 -22.98
C LEU A 177 -12.81 14.56 -24.03
N ARG A 178 -11.63 14.13 -23.61
CA ARG A 178 -10.63 13.57 -24.52
C ARG A 178 -11.11 12.29 -25.21
N GLU A 179 -11.78 11.42 -24.48
CA GLU A 179 -12.33 10.19 -25.05
C GLU A 179 -13.43 10.47 -26.06
N ALA A 180 -14.29 11.45 -25.79
CA ALA A 180 -15.32 11.93 -26.73
C ALA A 180 -14.72 12.61 -27.97
N GLY A 181 -13.61 13.36 -27.82
CA GLY A 181 -12.87 14.02 -28.91
C GLY A 181 -11.94 13.12 -29.71
N LYS A 182 -11.69 11.92 -29.29
CA LYS A 182 -10.72 10.95 -29.88
C LYS A 182 -11.11 10.37 -31.25
N LYS A 183 -12.06 10.94 -31.97
CA LYS A 183 -12.18 10.66 -33.41
C LYS A 183 -11.06 11.29 -34.25
N SER A 184 -10.15 12.08 -33.70
CA SER A 184 -9.02 12.69 -34.44
C SER A 184 -7.82 12.98 -33.54
N THR A 185 -6.67 12.52 -33.97
CA THR A 185 -5.29 12.92 -33.68
C THR A 185 -4.51 12.27 -32.55
N SER A 186 -3.35 11.81 -32.99
CA SER A 186 -2.09 11.41 -32.37
C SER A 186 -2.12 10.49 -31.14
N ARG A 187 -1.69 9.26 -31.40
CA ARG A 187 -1.48 8.17 -30.43
C ARG A 187 -0.45 8.50 -29.31
N LEU A 188 0.43 9.47 -29.53
CA LEU A 188 1.57 9.73 -28.66
C LEU A 188 1.22 10.54 -27.40
N ASP A 189 0.32 11.53 -27.49
CA ASP A 189 -0.06 12.36 -26.32
C ASP A 189 -1.03 11.64 -25.40
N ALA A 190 -1.88 10.77 -25.96
CA ALA A 190 -2.80 9.93 -25.19
C ALA A 190 -2.06 8.91 -24.32
N ASP A 191 -0.94 8.36 -24.79
CA ASP A 191 -0.15 7.35 -24.10
C ASP A 191 0.63 7.91 -22.90
N HIS A 192 1.03 9.18 -22.95
CA HIS A 192 1.77 9.83 -21.87
C HIS A 192 0.85 10.15 -20.68
N PHE A 193 -0.31 10.77 -20.95
CA PHE A 193 -1.29 11.12 -19.91
C PHE A 193 -1.93 9.87 -19.27
N ASP A 194 -2.21 8.87 -20.08
CA ASP A 194 -2.77 7.59 -19.67
C ASP A 194 -1.80 6.81 -18.75
N ARG A 195 -0.48 6.92 -18.95
CA ARG A 195 0.53 6.35 -18.05
C ARG A 195 0.62 7.06 -16.70
N VAL A 196 0.55 8.38 -16.67
CA VAL A 196 0.63 9.17 -15.43
C VAL A 196 -0.64 9.01 -14.57
N ALA A 197 -1.80 8.87 -15.22
CA ALA A 197 -3.08 8.70 -14.54
C ALA A 197 -3.31 7.26 -14.02
N ARG A 198 -2.69 6.25 -14.65
CA ARG A 198 -2.96 4.83 -14.36
C ARG A 198 -2.24 4.25 -13.15
N TYR A 199 -1.15 4.85 -12.68
CA TYR A 199 -0.30 4.27 -11.64
C TYR A 199 -0.21 5.15 -10.40
N GLY A 200 -1.36 5.46 -9.81
CA GLY A 200 -1.38 6.01 -8.48
C GLY A 200 -1.27 4.87 -7.46
N THR A 201 -0.35 4.97 -6.54
CA THR A 201 -0.23 3.99 -5.48
C THR A 201 0.61 4.58 -4.35
N VAL A 202 0.34 4.17 -3.13
CA VAL A 202 1.25 4.37 -2.01
C VAL A 202 1.76 3.03 -1.54
N GLY A 203 2.95 3.01 -0.97
CA GLY A 203 3.52 1.77 -0.46
C GLY A 203 4.50 2.00 0.68
N CYS A 204 4.64 0.98 1.51
CA CYS A 204 5.60 0.96 2.60
C CYS A 204 6.17 -0.45 2.77
N VAL A 205 7.47 -0.52 3.04
CA VAL A 205 8.17 -1.72 3.49
C VAL A 205 8.85 -1.39 4.80
N ALA A 206 8.72 -2.23 5.80
CA ALA A 206 9.33 -2.04 7.12
C ALA A 206 10.08 -3.29 7.57
N LEU A 207 11.16 -3.08 8.31
CA LEU A 207 11.95 -4.08 9.03
C LEU A 207 11.89 -3.76 10.51
N ASP A 208 11.42 -4.68 11.34
CA ASP A 208 11.40 -4.52 12.80
C ASP A 208 12.67 -5.04 13.48
N ARG A 209 12.82 -4.73 14.77
CA ARG A 209 13.97 -5.14 15.59
C ARG A 209 14.09 -6.66 15.74
N SER A 210 13.04 -7.42 15.48
CA SER A 210 13.08 -8.89 15.46
C SER A 210 13.62 -9.46 14.15
N GLY A 211 13.85 -8.60 13.14
CA GLY A 211 14.31 -8.98 11.80
C GLY A 211 13.17 -9.38 10.87
N ASN A 212 11.92 -9.12 11.25
CA ASN A 212 10.76 -9.40 10.39
C ASN A 212 10.55 -8.25 9.39
N LEU A 213 10.27 -8.62 8.15
CA LEU A 213 9.86 -7.70 7.09
C LEU A 213 8.35 -7.72 6.93
N ALA A 214 7.78 -6.56 6.67
CA ALA A 214 6.41 -6.44 6.19
C ALA A 214 6.35 -5.46 5.03
N ALA A 215 5.41 -5.69 4.11
CA ALA A 215 5.14 -4.82 2.99
C ALA A 215 3.65 -4.57 2.86
N GLY A 216 3.27 -3.33 2.59
CA GLY A 216 1.90 -2.97 2.30
C GLY A 216 1.86 -2.03 1.11
N ARG A 217 0.85 -2.20 0.27
CA ARG A 217 0.64 -1.42 -0.93
C ARG A 217 -0.83 -1.18 -1.14
N ARG A 218 -1.11 -0.04 -1.71
CA ARG A 218 -2.40 0.29 -2.25
C ARG A 218 -2.28 0.59 -3.74
N HIS A 219 -3.13 -0.03 -4.53
CA HIS A 219 -3.19 0.17 -5.97
C HIS A 219 -4.63 0.48 -6.39
N ASP A 220 -4.84 1.60 -7.02
CA ASP A 220 -6.12 1.94 -7.66
C ASP A 220 -5.95 1.73 -9.16
N GLU A 221 -6.46 0.63 -9.69
CA GLU A 221 -6.53 0.42 -11.14
C GLU A 221 -7.72 1.20 -11.70
N GLN A 222 -7.41 2.25 -12.46
CA GLN A 222 -8.37 2.85 -13.38
C GLN A 222 -8.65 1.88 -14.53
N LYS A 223 -9.59 0.96 -14.37
CA LYS A 223 -10.19 0.28 -15.52
C LYS A 223 -11.20 1.23 -16.14
N ILE A 224 -10.77 2.01 -17.13
CA ILE A 224 -11.68 2.51 -18.15
C ILE A 224 -12.17 1.25 -18.89
N ARG A 225 -13.29 0.68 -18.43
CA ARG A 225 -13.99 -0.36 -19.18
C ARG A 225 -14.61 0.32 -20.39
N SER A 226 -13.92 0.27 -21.53
CA SER A 226 -14.59 0.49 -22.80
C SER A 226 -15.74 -0.51 -22.90
N ARG A 227 -16.97 -0.03 -23.00
CA ARG A 227 -18.16 -0.83 -23.33
C ARG A 227 -17.82 -1.63 -24.59
N GLY A 228 -17.72 -2.95 -24.50
CA GLY A 228 -17.68 -3.79 -25.68
C GLY A 228 -16.82 -5.05 -25.66
N ARG A 229 -16.04 -5.35 -24.64
CA ARG A 229 -15.37 -6.66 -24.59
C ARG A 229 -15.80 -7.43 -23.35
N ARG A 230 -16.48 -8.56 -23.56
CA ARG A 230 -16.71 -9.57 -22.53
C ARG A 230 -15.36 -10.00 -21.95
N PRO A 231 -15.21 -10.14 -20.63
CA PRO A 231 -13.97 -10.66 -20.06
C PRO A 231 -13.78 -12.09 -20.56
N ASP A 232 -12.67 -12.34 -21.24
CA ASP A 232 -12.22 -13.71 -21.51
C ASP A 232 -11.70 -14.29 -20.20
N HIS A 233 -12.51 -15.11 -19.55
CA HIS A 233 -12.25 -15.76 -18.28
C HIS A 233 -11.14 -16.83 -18.33
N ARG A 234 -10.37 -16.95 -19.42
CA ARG A 234 -9.45 -18.08 -19.62
C ARG A 234 -7.95 -17.77 -19.50
N ARG A 235 -7.52 -16.58 -19.05
CA ARG A 235 -6.08 -16.38 -18.79
C ARG A 235 -5.85 -15.59 -17.52
N GLY A 236 -5.70 -16.34 -16.41
CA GLY A 236 -5.32 -15.79 -15.12
C GLY A 236 -3.91 -15.20 -15.13
N HIS A 237 -3.79 -13.93 -14.78
CA HIS A 237 -2.51 -13.23 -14.64
C HIS A 237 -1.59 -13.78 -13.52
N LEU A 238 -2.03 -14.75 -12.74
CA LEU A 238 -1.25 -15.44 -11.70
C LEU A 238 -0.12 -16.34 -12.26
N CYS A 239 -0.20 -16.76 -13.52
CA CYS A 239 0.83 -17.62 -14.14
C CYS A 239 2.12 -16.87 -14.49
N LYS A 240 2.05 -15.58 -14.86
CA LYS A 240 3.24 -14.81 -15.29
C LYS A 240 4.21 -14.46 -14.18
N GLN A 241 3.77 -14.35 -12.94
CA GLN A 241 4.69 -14.08 -11.82
C GLN A 241 5.55 -15.29 -11.44
N ARG A 242 5.09 -16.51 -11.69
CA ARG A 242 5.89 -17.73 -11.47
C ARG A 242 6.97 -17.92 -12.55
N GLU A 243 6.69 -17.60 -13.79
CA GLU A 243 7.67 -17.69 -14.89
C GLU A 243 8.77 -16.64 -14.78
N LEU A 244 8.47 -15.40 -14.44
CA LEU A 244 9.46 -14.34 -14.23
C LEU A 244 10.40 -14.61 -13.04
N ARG A 245 9.99 -15.42 -12.05
CA ARG A 245 10.87 -15.86 -10.95
C ARG A 245 11.84 -16.95 -11.41
N ARG A 246 11.44 -17.87 -12.27
CA ARG A 246 12.33 -18.92 -12.78
C ARG A 246 13.42 -18.36 -13.69
N GLU A 247 13.10 -17.43 -14.56
CA GLU A 247 14.07 -16.84 -15.50
C GLU A 247 15.08 -15.88 -14.81
N ARG A 248 14.70 -15.21 -13.71
CA ARG A 248 15.56 -14.21 -13.07
C ARG A 248 16.47 -14.76 -11.97
N TYR A 249 16.20 -15.92 -11.42
CA TYR A 249 16.96 -16.47 -10.29
C TYR A 249 17.53 -17.87 -10.51
N GLY A 250 17.47 -18.44 -11.70
CA GLY A 250 18.22 -19.66 -12.09
C GLY A 250 18.00 -20.86 -11.16
N LEU A 251 16.82 -20.98 -10.53
CA LEU A 251 16.51 -22.12 -9.67
C LEU A 251 15.83 -23.20 -10.53
N GLY A 252 16.62 -24.24 -10.85
CA GLY A 252 16.20 -25.47 -11.48
C GLY A 252 15.28 -26.32 -10.59
#